data_e0e5ab0c1e332f384d50bc9e425b791c
#
_entry.id   e0e5ab0c1e332f384d50bc9e425b791c
#
_cell.length_a   1.000
_cell.length_b   1.000
_cell.length_c   1.000
_cell.angle_alpha   90.00
_cell.angle_beta   90.00
_cell.angle_gamma   90.00
#
_symmetry.space_group_name_H-M   'P 1'
#
loop_
_entity.id
_entity.type
_entity.pdbx_description
1 polymer ?
#
loop_
_entity_poly.entity_id
_entity_poly.type
_entity_poly.pdbx_seq_one_letter_code
_entity_poly.pdbx_strand_id
1 'polypeptide(L)'
;TYVNPEHWNQPLDDVTANTMTDDWVMRDQASVFNGCCQVYAPRYRQATLYSFQDQDGNGAQALDLAYQDVKAAFDYFINQRSNGRPFIIAGHSQGAFHTDRLLKEVIAGTELQQRMVAAYPVGFSIDGSNGIDICASANQTGCQVSWNTNSADAMVILAEPGDICVNPITWQTNDAMAPASDNLGSISFSAGESLEKAVTGAQCLNSQLIVEEINSDNFTLMPFGPG
;
A
#
# COMPACT_ATOMS: atom_id res chain seq x y z
N THR A 1 -0.33 5.11 9.69
CA THR A 1 -1.10 6.37 9.86
C THR A 1 -0.86 6.95 11.24
N TYR A 2 -0.69 8.27 11.31
CA TYR A 2 -0.49 9.00 12.56
C TYR A 2 -1.75 9.01 13.42
N VAL A 3 -1.62 8.81 14.73
CA VAL A 3 -2.77 8.63 15.63
C VAL A 3 -2.82 9.61 16.81
N ASN A 4 -1.88 10.58 16.90
CA ASN A 4 -1.90 11.57 17.98
C ASN A 4 -3.12 12.50 17.86
N PRO A 5 -3.97 12.64 18.91
CA PRO A 5 -5.18 13.47 18.84
C PRO A 5 -4.91 14.98 18.96
N GLU A 6 -3.68 15.39 19.30
CA GLU A 6 -3.34 16.80 19.52
C GLU A 6 -3.07 17.56 18.21
N HIS A 7 -2.78 16.84 17.13
CA HIS A 7 -2.42 17.43 15.85
C HIS A 7 -3.17 16.75 14.69
N TRP A 8 -3.58 17.53 13.72
CA TRP A 8 -4.16 17.01 12.48
C TRP A 8 -3.11 16.38 11.57
N ASN A 9 -1.88 16.84 11.66
CA ASN A 9 -0.73 16.29 10.91
C ASN A 9 0.44 16.01 11.84
N GLN A 10 1.18 14.93 11.53
CA GLN A 10 2.41 14.57 12.22
C GLN A 10 3.47 15.67 12.03
N PRO A 11 4.06 16.23 13.09
CA PRO A 11 5.29 17.02 12.97
C PRO A 11 6.43 16.15 12.41
N LEU A 12 7.24 16.70 11.51
CA LEU A 12 8.35 15.94 10.91
C LEU A 12 9.43 15.52 11.92
N ASP A 13 9.50 16.21 13.05
CA ASP A 13 10.41 15.96 14.16
C ASP A 13 9.80 15.13 15.31
N ASP A 14 8.60 14.58 15.13
CA ASP A 14 8.00 13.64 16.08
C ASP A 14 8.84 12.36 16.17
N VAL A 15 9.65 12.27 17.21
CA VAL A 15 10.60 11.16 17.41
C VAL A 15 9.88 9.81 17.55
N THR A 16 8.74 9.79 18.27
CA THR A 16 7.99 8.54 18.50
C THR A 16 7.42 7.98 17.21
N ALA A 17 6.75 8.82 16.43
CA ALA A 17 6.18 8.42 15.16
C ALA A 17 7.27 8.06 14.13
N ASN A 18 8.39 8.79 14.13
CA ASN A 18 9.52 8.49 13.26
C ASN A 18 10.17 7.15 13.61
N THR A 19 10.39 6.86 14.89
CA THR A 19 10.94 5.57 15.34
C THR A 19 10.04 4.40 14.94
N MET A 20 8.72 4.53 15.14
CA MET A 20 7.77 3.51 14.69
C MET A 20 7.84 3.29 13.17
N THR A 21 7.95 4.36 12.41
CA THR A 21 8.06 4.26 10.94
C THR A 21 9.36 3.54 10.55
N ASP A 22 10.49 3.89 11.14
CA ASP A 22 11.80 3.35 10.77
C ASP A 22 11.96 1.89 11.20
N ASP A 23 11.65 1.59 12.46
CA ASP A 23 11.95 0.30 13.07
C ASP A 23 10.91 -0.78 12.72
N TRP A 24 9.72 -0.36 12.31
CA TRP A 24 8.63 -1.30 12.02
C TRP A 24 8.11 -1.19 10.60
N VAL A 25 7.54 -0.04 10.19
CA VAL A 25 6.86 0.07 8.89
C VAL A 25 7.83 -0.11 7.72
N MET A 26 9.01 0.52 7.80
CA MET A 26 10.02 0.38 6.75
C MET A 26 10.58 -1.03 6.67
N ARG A 27 10.81 -1.67 7.81
CA ARG A 27 11.29 -3.04 7.88
C ARG A 27 10.25 -4.04 7.38
N ASP A 28 9.01 -3.93 7.84
CA ASP A 28 8.00 -4.98 7.62
C ASP A 28 7.21 -4.79 6.31
N GLN A 29 7.21 -3.59 5.74
CA GLN A 29 6.47 -3.30 4.51
C GLN A 29 7.38 -2.90 3.33
N ALA A 30 8.24 -1.89 3.50
CA ALA A 30 9.03 -1.38 2.38
C ALA A 30 10.18 -2.31 1.98
N SER A 31 10.66 -3.14 2.88
CA SER A 31 11.79 -4.07 2.63
C SER A 31 11.49 -5.11 1.55
N VAL A 32 10.24 -5.37 1.21
CA VAL A 32 9.86 -6.27 0.10
C VAL A 32 10.51 -5.85 -1.22
N PHE A 33 10.81 -4.57 -1.39
CA PHE A 33 11.47 -4.04 -2.58
C PHE A 33 13.01 -4.10 -2.53
N ASN A 34 13.63 -4.45 -1.43
CA ASN A 34 15.10 -4.45 -1.28
C ASN A 34 15.80 -5.41 -2.23
N GLY A 35 15.14 -6.49 -2.63
CA GLY A 35 15.71 -7.50 -3.55
C GLY A 35 15.85 -7.02 -4.99
N CYS A 36 15.13 -5.98 -5.40
CA CYS A 36 15.11 -5.50 -6.79
C CYS A 36 15.50 -4.04 -6.95
N CYS A 37 15.37 -3.24 -5.90
CA CYS A 37 15.20 -1.82 -6.06
C CYS A 37 16.01 -1.01 -5.05
N GLN A 38 16.40 0.20 -5.45
CA GLN A 38 16.83 1.21 -4.50
C GLN A 38 15.60 1.91 -3.94
N VAL A 39 15.34 1.73 -2.65
CA VAL A 39 14.15 2.25 -1.99
C VAL A 39 14.37 3.70 -1.54
N TYR A 40 13.38 4.55 -1.80
CA TYR A 40 13.30 5.94 -1.34
C TYR A 40 11.95 6.11 -0.62
N ALA A 41 11.98 6.45 0.65
CA ALA A 41 10.80 6.69 1.45
C ALA A 41 10.84 8.12 2.01
N PRO A 42 9.96 9.01 1.57
CA PRO A 42 9.93 10.37 2.09
C PRO A 42 9.27 10.39 3.47
N ARG A 43 9.81 11.21 4.37
CA ARG A 43 9.05 11.67 5.53
C ARG A 43 8.11 12.77 5.08
N TYR A 44 6.85 12.66 5.44
CA TYR A 44 5.83 13.64 5.13
C TYR A 44 4.94 13.87 6.36
N ARG A 45 4.27 14.97 6.41
CA ARG A 45 3.35 15.32 7.50
C ARG A 45 2.08 14.49 7.41
N GLN A 46 2.16 13.21 7.80
CA GLN A 46 1.03 12.29 7.75
C GLN A 46 -0.19 12.91 8.45
N ALA A 47 -1.35 12.81 7.81
CA ALA A 47 -2.60 13.19 8.44
C ALA A 47 -2.96 12.17 9.54
N THR A 48 -3.59 12.62 10.61
CA THR A 48 -4.11 11.73 11.64
C THR A 48 -5.20 10.82 11.08
N LEU A 49 -5.40 9.66 11.70
CA LEU A 49 -6.47 8.73 11.31
C LEU A 49 -7.86 9.39 11.34
N TYR A 50 -8.08 10.32 12.27
CA TYR A 50 -9.33 11.07 12.37
C TYR A 50 -9.63 11.95 11.14
N SER A 51 -8.64 12.28 10.33
CA SER A 51 -8.82 13.07 9.12
C SER A 51 -9.76 12.41 8.10
N PHE A 52 -9.81 11.08 8.09
CA PHE A 52 -10.72 10.33 7.22
C PHE A 52 -12.19 10.39 7.68
N GLN A 53 -12.46 10.84 8.90
CA GLN A 53 -13.81 11.04 9.45
C GLN A 53 -14.31 12.49 9.30
N ASP A 54 -13.43 13.44 8.98
CA ASP A 54 -13.73 14.87 8.82
C ASP A 54 -13.31 15.36 7.43
N GLN A 55 -13.95 14.79 6.39
CA GLN A 55 -13.58 15.05 4.99
C GLN A 55 -14.05 16.40 4.45
N ASP A 56 -14.91 17.12 5.17
CA ASP A 56 -15.40 18.43 4.78
C ASP A 56 -14.74 19.58 5.58
N GLY A 57 -13.84 19.27 6.49
CA GLY A 57 -13.26 20.22 7.42
C GLY A 57 -11.73 20.20 7.52
N ASN A 58 -11.23 20.20 8.74
CA ASN A 58 -9.79 20.18 9.02
C ASN A 58 -9.13 18.87 8.57
N GLY A 59 -9.88 17.76 8.58
CA GLY A 59 -9.41 16.47 8.10
C GLY A 59 -9.05 16.49 6.61
N ALA A 60 -9.92 17.09 5.78
CA ALA A 60 -9.63 17.27 4.35
C ALA A 60 -8.38 18.13 4.12
N GLN A 61 -8.23 19.21 4.89
CA GLN A 61 -7.05 20.08 4.81
C GLN A 61 -5.78 19.34 5.24
N ALA A 62 -5.86 18.51 6.27
CA ALA A 62 -4.74 17.70 6.74
C ALA A 62 -4.32 16.64 5.69
N LEU A 63 -5.28 15.98 5.05
CA LEU A 63 -5.01 15.05 3.96
C LEU A 63 -4.41 15.75 2.74
N ASP A 64 -4.89 16.96 2.40
CA ASP A 64 -4.29 17.73 1.31
C ASP A 64 -2.87 18.18 1.62
N LEU A 65 -2.60 18.63 2.85
CA LEU A 65 -1.25 18.98 3.29
C LEU A 65 -0.29 17.79 3.19
N ALA A 66 -0.72 16.63 3.65
CA ALA A 66 0.05 15.38 3.53
C ALA A 66 0.32 15.02 2.06
N TYR A 67 -0.68 15.16 1.20
CA TYR A 67 -0.52 14.93 -0.23
C TYR A 67 0.46 15.90 -0.89
N GLN A 68 0.45 17.18 -0.54
CA GLN A 68 1.41 18.15 -1.08
C GLN A 68 2.86 17.76 -0.74
N ASP A 69 3.11 17.25 0.46
CA ASP A 69 4.43 16.74 0.84
C ASP A 69 4.81 15.51 0.00
N VAL A 70 3.91 14.56 -0.18
CA VAL A 70 4.12 13.36 -1.01
C VAL A 70 4.42 13.75 -2.45
N LYS A 71 3.63 14.68 -3.02
CA LYS A 71 3.84 15.17 -4.39
C LYS A 71 5.19 15.86 -4.54
N ALA A 72 5.56 16.74 -3.61
CA ALA A 72 6.85 17.42 -3.63
C ALA A 72 8.02 16.43 -3.53
N ALA A 73 7.89 15.39 -2.69
CA ALA A 73 8.89 14.34 -2.57
C ALA A 73 9.00 13.51 -3.86
N PHE A 74 7.88 13.20 -4.51
CA PHE A 74 7.87 12.51 -5.80
C PHE A 74 8.52 13.37 -6.90
N ASP A 75 8.18 14.65 -6.99
CA ASP A 75 8.80 15.59 -7.92
C ASP A 75 10.33 15.66 -7.70
N TYR A 76 10.77 15.71 -6.45
CA TYR A 76 12.20 15.67 -6.11
C TYR A 76 12.85 14.34 -6.52
N PHE A 77 12.19 13.21 -6.24
CA PHE A 77 12.69 11.90 -6.66
C PHE A 77 12.87 11.82 -8.17
N ILE A 78 11.86 12.20 -8.94
CA ILE A 78 11.91 12.15 -10.41
C ILE A 78 13.04 13.03 -10.96
N ASN A 79 13.20 14.24 -10.43
CA ASN A 79 14.13 15.23 -10.97
C ASN A 79 15.57 15.08 -10.46
N GLN A 80 15.76 14.52 -9.23
CA GLN A 80 17.05 14.55 -8.56
C GLN A 80 17.62 13.15 -8.23
N ARG A 81 16.80 12.11 -8.23
CA ARG A 81 17.19 10.78 -7.76
C ARG A 81 16.99 9.66 -8.79
N SER A 82 15.95 9.75 -9.60
CA SER A 82 15.61 8.69 -10.54
C SER A 82 16.62 8.52 -11.68
N ASN A 83 17.27 9.60 -12.09
CA ASN A 83 18.19 9.62 -13.24
C ASN A 83 17.58 9.00 -14.52
N GLY A 84 16.29 9.22 -14.76
CA GLY A 84 15.57 8.65 -15.90
C GLY A 84 15.26 7.14 -15.78
N ARG A 85 15.66 6.47 -14.71
CA ARG A 85 15.42 5.04 -14.51
C ARG A 85 13.92 4.73 -14.38
N PRO A 86 13.49 3.51 -14.74
CA PRO A 86 12.17 3.00 -14.37
C PRO A 86 11.98 3.04 -12.85
N PHE A 87 10.73 3.17 -12.41
CA PHE A 87 10.41 3.22 -10.98
C PHE A 87 9.15 2.40 -10.65
N ILE A 88 9.08 1.97 -9.41
CA ILE A 88 7.88 1.45 -8.75
C ILE A 88 7.42 2.52 -7.78
N ILE A 89 6.12 2.72 -7.65
CA ILE A 89 5.53 3.53 -6.60
C ILE A 89 4.64 2.65 -5.73
N ALA A 90 4.79 2.76 -4.40
CA ALA A 90 4.03 1.96 -3.46
C ALA A 90 3.55 2.81 -2.29
N GLY A 91 2.35 2.55 -1.82
CA GLY A 91 1.77 3.16 -0.64
C GLY A 91 0.83 2.19 0.06
N HIS A 92 0.80 2.24 1.39
CA HIS A 92 -0.11 1.45 2.20
C HIS A 92 -1.02 2.36 3.02
N SER A 93 -2.30 2.01 3.13
CA SER A 93 -3.30 2.76 3.91
C SER A 93 -3.38 4.23 3.43
N GLN A 94 -3.10 5.22 4.27
CA GLN A 94 -3.03 6.63 3.85
C GLN A 94 -2.03 6.86 2.71
N GLY A 95 -0.95 6.08 2.66
CA GLY A 95 0.00 6.11 1.54
C GLY A 95 -0.64 5.64 0.23
N ALA A 96 -1.55 4.66 0.26
CA ALA A 96 -2.31 4.22 -0.91
C ALA A 96 -3.26 5.33 -1.40
N PHE A 97 -3.97 5.98 -0.49
CA PHE A 97 -4.83 7.14 -0.79
C PHE A 97 -4.06 8.26 -1.51
N HIS A 98 -2.86 8.60 -1.03
CA HIS A 98 -2.02 9.61 -1.70
C HIS A 98 -1.41 9.11 -3.01
N THR A 99 -1.07 7.82 -3.08
CA THR A 99 -0.56 7.21 -4.33
C THR A 99 -1.61 7.24 -5.42
N ASP A 100 -2.85 6.89 -5.12
CA ASP A 100 -3.97 6.95 -6.06
C ASP A 100 -4.16 8.36 -6.64
N ARG A 101 -4.16 9.37 -5.78
CA ARG A 101 -4.23 10.77 -6.20
C ARG A 101 -3.01 11.18 -7.06
N LEU A 102 -1.82 10.72 -6.71
CA LEU A 102 -0.60 11.00 -7.47
C LEU A 102 -0.62 10.33 -8.85
N LEU A 103 -1.13 9.10 -8.93
CA LEU A 103 -1.36 8.41 -10.20
C LEU A 103 -2.27 9.23 -11.10
N LYS A 104 -3.39 9.68 -10.58
CA LYS A 104 -4.40 10.47 -11.31
C LYS A 104 -3.90 11.83 -11.76
N GLU A 105 -3.25 12.58 -10.88
CA GLU A 105 -2.92 13.98 -11.13
C GLU A 105 -1.56 14.19 -11.81
N VAL A 106 -0.63 13.24 -11.70
CA VAL A 106 0.77 13.45 -12.08
C VAL A 106 1.28 12.41 -13.09
N ILE A 107 0.86 11.16 -12.97
CA ILE A 107 1.46 10.05 -13.72
C ILE A 107 0.61 9.64 -14.92
N ALA A 108 -0.70 9.48 -14.75
CA ALA A 108 -1.59 8.97 -15.78
C ALA A 108 -1.54 9.83 -17.06
N GLY A 109 -1.37 9.18 -18.21
CA GLY A 109 -1.31 9.84 -19.52
C GLY A 109 -0.04 10.65 -19.79
N THR A 110 0.97 10.60 -18.93
CA THR A 110 2.24 11.32 -19.09
C THR A 110 3.39 10.38 -19.45
N GLU A 111 4.57 10.94 -19.76
CA GLU A 111 5.80 10.16 -19.98
C GLU A 111 6.23 9.38 -18.72
N LEU A 112 5.80 9.82 -17.54
CA LEU A 112 6.10 9.10 -16.29
C LEU A 112 5.43 7.74 -16.24
N GLN A 113 4.21 7.61 -16.80
CA GLN A 113 3.54 6.30 -16.89
C GLN A 113 4.36 5.29 -17.70
N GLN A 114 5.03 5.73 -18.76
CA GLN A 114 5.88 4.85 -19.58
C GLN A 114 7.14 4.38 -18.85
N ARG A 115 7.55 5.12 -17.83
CA ARG A 115 8.69 4.78 -16.98
C ARG A 115 8.29 4.00 -15.72
N MET A 116 7.01 4.01 -15.38
CA MET A 116 6.50 3.29 -14.21
C MET A 116 6.45 1.79 -14.51
N VAL A 117 7.13 0.99 -13.71
CA VAL A 117 7.05 -0.47 -13.78
C VAL A 117 5.70 -0.92 -13.24
N ALA A 118 5.37 -0.52 -12.03
CA ALA A 118 4.06 -0.80 -11.42
C ALA A 118 3.76 0.20 -10.29
N ALA A 119 2.48 0.34 -9.99
CA ALA A 119 2.00 1.03 -8.80
C ALA A 119 1.32 0.04 -7.85
N TYR A 120 1.59 0.19 -6.55
CA TYR A 120 1.02 -0.64 -5.47
C TYR A 120 0.30 0.23 -4.43
N PRO A 121 -0.87 0.82 -4.74
CA PRO A 121 -1.72 1.45 -3.73
C PRO A 121 -2.50 0.37 -2.97
N VAL A 122 -1.99 -0.09 -1.83
CA VAL A 122 -2.49 -1.27 -1.10
C VAL A 122 -3.12 -0.89 0.23
N GLY A 123 -4.19 -1.60 0.64
CA GLY A 123 -4.80 -1.43 1.97
C GLY A 123 -5.64 -0.15 2.09
N PHE A 124 -6.28 0.25 1.01
CA PHE A 124 -7.25 1.35 0.96
C PHE A 124 -8.26 1.13 -0.17
N SER A 125 -9.41 1.83 -0.14
CA SER A 125 -10.39 1.81 -1.23
C SER A 125 -9.81 2.46 -2.47
N ILE A 126 -9.60 1.66 -3.53
CA ILE A 126 -9.08 2.09 -4.83
C ILE A 126 -10.00 1.54 -5.93
N ASP A 127 -10.74 2.41 -6.57
CA ASP A 127 -11.75 2.05 -7.57
C ASP A 127 -11.22 1.94 -9.01
N GLY A 128 -9.94 2.27 -9.24
CA GLY A 128 -9.31 2.24 -10.56
C GLY A 128 -9.64 3.43 -11.46
N SER A 129 -10.31 4.45 -10.96
CA SER A 129 -10.67 5.65 -11.74
C SER A 129 -9.52 6.64 -11.97
N ASN A 130 -8.31 6.30 -11.51
CA ASN A 130 -7.12 7.15 -11.60
C ASN A 130 -6.46 7.20 -12.99
N GLY A 131 -6.97 6.42 -13.96
CA GLY A 131 -6.46 6.41 -15.34
C GLY A 131 -5.27 5.47 -15.59
N ILE A 132 -4.91 4.63 -14.62
CA ILE A 132 -3.88 3.60 -14.77
C ILE A 132 -4.56 2.23 -14.90
N ASP A 133 -4.16 1.45 -15.90
CA ASP A 133 -4.68 0.10 -16.12
C ASP A 133 -4.38 -0.82 -14.92
N ILE A 134 -5.31 -1.74 -14.63
CA ILE A 134 -5.10 -2.79 -13.64
C ILE A 134 -4.18 -3.86 -14.22
N CYS A 135 -3.16 -4.29 -13.49
CA CYS A 135 -2.30 -5.38 -13.93
C CYS A 135 -3.08 -6.71 -14.01
N ALA A 136 -2.92 -7.41 -15.12
CA ALA A 136 -3.54 -8.70 -15.39
C ALA A 136 -2.53 -9.86 -15.47
N SER A 137 -1.24 -9.59 -15.31
CA SER A 137 -0.17 -10.58 -15.29
C SER A 137 1.09 -10.04 -14.62
N ALA A 138 1.92 -10.94 -14.10
CA ALA A 138 3.15 -10.61 -13.36
C ALA A 138 4.23 -9.90 -14.19
N ASN A 139 4.17 -9.96 -15.50
CA ASN A 139 5.13 -9.31 -16.40
C ASN A 139 4.59 -8.05 -17.09
N GLN A 140 3.38 -7.62 -16.78
CA GLN A 140 2.81 -6.38 -17.29
C GLN A 140 3.46 -5.19 -16.58
N THR A 141 3.71 -4.11 -17.30
CA THR A 141 4.27 -2.86 -16.76
C THR A 141 3.36 -1.67 -17.08
N GLY A 142 3.55 -0.55 -16.37
CA GLY A 142 2.73 0.65 -16.52
C GLY A 142 1.32 0.51 -15.95
N CYS A 143 1.11 -0.44 -15.06
CA CYS A 143 -0.18 -0.80 -14.48
C CYS A 143 -0.18 -0.71 -12.95
N GLN A 144 -1.34 -0.86 -12.32
CA GLN A 144 -1.49 -0.83 -10.87
C GLN A 144 -2.00 -2.17 -10.32
N VAL A 145 -1.57 -2.47 -9.10
CA VAL A 145 -1.98 -3.63 -8.31
C VAL A 145 -2.49 -3.13 -6.97
N SER A 146 -3.73 -3.44 -6.62
CA SER A 146 -4.32 -3.07 -5.35
C SER A 146 -5.10 -4.23 -4.76
N TRP A 147 -5.14 -4.28 -3.45
CA TRP A 147 -5.98 -5.19 -2.67
C TRP A 147 -6.15 -4.69 -1.25
N ASN A 148 -7.22 -5.14 -0.59
CA ASN A 148 -7.44 -5.05 0.85
C ASN A 148 -7.53 -6.45 1.43
N THR A 149 -6.58 -6.84 2.27
CA THR A 149 -6.54 -8.17 2.87
C THR A 149 -7.53 -8.27 4.04
N ASN A 150 -8.31 -9.35 4.04
CA ASN A 150 -9.25 -9.62 5.13
C ASN A 150 -9.38 -11.13 5.37
N SER A 151 -9.95 -11.53 6.49
CA SER A 151 -10.45 -12.89 6.70
C SER A 151 -11.90 -12.99 6.27
N ALA A 152 -12.38 -14.20 5.96
CA ALA A 152 -13.73 -14.41 5.46
C ALA A 152 -14.83 -13.90 6.40
N ASP A 153 -14.57 -13.93 7.71
CA ASP A 153 -15.53 -13.57 8.76
C ASP A 153 -15.33 -12.15 9.32
N ALA A 154 -14.35 -11.40 8.81
CA ALA A 154 -14.06 -10.07 9.33
C ALA A 154 -14.97 -9.00 8.72
N MET A 155 -15.21 -7.94 9.49
CA MET A 155 -15.92 -6.76 8.99
C MET A 155 -15.09 -6.03 7.93
N VAL A 156 -15.72 -5.63 6.84
CA VAL A 156 -15.10 -4.78 5.81
C VAL A 156 -14.92 -3.38 6.35
N ILE A 157 -13.69 -2.90 6.38
CA ILE A 157 -13.38 -1.58 6.96
C ILE A 157 -12.90 -0.56 5.90
N LEU A 158 -12.09 -0.99 4.94
CA LEU A 158 -11.39 -0.09 4.01
C LEU A 158 -11.58 -0.50 2.54
N ALA A 159 -12.59 -1.29 2.23
CA ALA A 159 -12.93 -1.67 0.87
C ALA A 159 -14.39 -1.34 0.57
N GLU A 160 -14.63 -0.84 -0.63
CA GLU A 160 -15.95 -0.55 -1.15
C GLU A 160 -16.30 -1.50 -2.31
N PRO A 161 -17.58 -1.75 -2.58
CA PRO A 161 -17.97 -2.53 -3.74
C PRO A 161 -17.46 -1.89 -5.04
N GLY A 162 -16.70 -2.65 -5.82
CA GLY A 162 -16.10 -2.17 -7.08
C GLY A 162 -14.64 -1.78 -6.97
N ASP A 163 -14.06 -1.79 -5.77
CA ASP A 163 -12.62 -1.59 -5.59
C ASP A 163 -11.81 -2.69 -6.26
N ILE A 164 -10.60 -2.32 -6.67
CA ILE A 164 -9.65 -3.23 -7.27
C ILE A 164 -9.24 -4.30 -6.25
N CYS A 165 -9.35 -5.56 -6.65
CA CYS A 165 -8.65 -6.66 -6.02
C CYS A 165 -7.85 -7.42 -7.07
N VAL A 166 -6.53 -7.33 -7.02
CA VAL A 166 -5.63 -8.20 -7.75
C VAL A 166 -5.03 -9.19 -6.76
N ASN A 167 -5.29 -10.47 -6.95
CA ASN A 167 -4.67 -11.51 -6.13
C ASN A 167 -3.15 -11.54 -6.37
N PRO A 168 -2.30 -11.19 -5.39
CA PRO A 168 -0.86 -11.08 -5.59
C PRO A 168 -0.16 -12.43 -5.86
N ILE A 169 -0.85 -13.56 -5.63
CA ILE A 169 -0.34 -14.90 -5.93
C ILE A 169 -0.51 -15.20 -7.43
N THR A 170 -1.68 -14.90 -7.99
CA THR A 170 -2.04 -15.27 -9.37
C THR A 170 -1.98 -14.12 -10.38
N TRP A 171 -1.94 -12.88 -9.91
CA TRP A 171 -2.08 -11.66 -10.73
C TRP A 171 -3.43 -11.57 -11.46
N GLN A 172 -4.46 -12.20 -10.91
CA GLN A 172 -5.80 -12.20 -11.47
C GLN A 172 -6.75 -11.36 -10.63
N THR A 173 -7.78 -10.82 -11.26
CA THR A 173 -8.86 -10.05 -10.62
C THR A 173 -10.14 -10.85 -10.42
N ASN A 174 -10.14 -12.13 -10.85
CA ASN A 174 -11.27 -13.03 -10.68
C ASN A 174 -11.33 -13.64 -9.27
N ASP A 175 -12.40 -14.35 -8.98
CA ASP A 175 -12.66 -15.01 -7.72
C ASP A 175 -12.05 -16.42 -7.59
N ALA A 176 -11.10 -16.77 -8.47
CA ALA A 176 -10.41 -18.05 -8.38
C ALA A 176 -9.52 -18.10 -7.13
N MET A 177 -9.66 -19.16 -6.34
CA MET A 177 -8.82 -19.42 -5.19
C MET A 177 -7.39 -19.77 -5.64
N ALA A 178 -6.40 -19.05 -5.11
CA ALA A 178 -4.99 -19.43 -5.20
C ALA A 178 -4.64 -20.26 -3.96
N PRO A 179 -4.25 -21.54 -4.10
CA PRO A 179 -3.91 -22.36 -2.95
C PRO A 179 -2.61 -21.88 -2.29
N ALA A 180 -2.43 -22.19 -1.00
CA ALA A 180 -1.22 -21.84 -0.26
C ALA A 180 0.07 -22.37 -0.93
N SER A 181 0.01 -23.51 -1.62
CA SER A 181 1.15 -24.07 -2.36
C SER A 181 1.74 -23.13 -3.42
N ASP A 182 0.95 -22.21 -3.94
CA ASP A 182 1.34 -21.25 -4.98
C ASP A 182 1.95 -19.97 -4.38
N ASN A 183 1.82 -19.78 -3.07
CA ASN A 183 2.43 -18.68 -2.33
C ASN A 183 3.96 -18.90 -2.26
N LEU A 184 4.71 -18.02 -2.91
CA LEU A 184 6.17 -18.09 -3.01
C LEU A 184 6.90 -17.92 -1.68
N GLY A 185 6.25 -17.27 -0.72
CA GLY A 185 6.70 -17.17 0.65
C GLY A 185 6.51 -15.80 1.29
N SER A 186 6.69 -15.79 2.57
CA SER A 186 6.64 -14.62 3.45
C SER A 186 7.87 -14.61 4.36
N ILE A 187 8.30 -13.43 4.78
CA ILE A 187 9.45 -13.26 5.68
C ILE A 187 8.96 -12.62 6.97
N SER A 188 9.17 -13.30 8.10
CA SER A 188 8.92 -12.71 9.42
C SER A 188 10.22 -12.19 10.01
N PHE A 189 10.34 -10.88 10.17
CA PHE A 189 11.52 -10.25 10.80
C PHE A 189 11.62 -10.55 12.30
N SER A 190 10.51 -10.83 12.96
CA SER A 190 10.49 -11.24 14.38
C SER A 190 10.93 -12.67 14.59
N ALA A 191 10.85 -13.55 13.57
CA ALA A 191 11.19 -14.96 13.63
C ALA A 191 12.52 -15.34 12.94
N GLY A 192 13.42 -14.38 12.74
CA GLY A 192 14.77 -14.62 12.24
C GLY A 192 14.93 -14.54 10.72
N GLU A 193 14.04 -13.81 10.04
CA GLU A 193 14.19 -13.42 8.62
C GLU A 193 14.27 -14.61 7.64
N SER A 194 13.72 -15.78 7.99
CA SER A 194 13.66 -16.91 7.10
C SER A 194 12.45 -16.85 6.16
N LEU A 195 12.64 -17.25 4.91
CA LEU A 195 11.54 -17.37 3.96
C LEU A 195 10.68 -18.59 4.28
N GLU A 196 9.44 -18.38 4.65
CA GLU A 196 8.43 -19.41 4.85
C GLU A 196 7.53 -19.50 3.62
N LYS A 197 7.51 -20.67 2.99
CA LYS A 197 6.68 -20.95 1.80
C LYS A 197 5.29 -21.45 2.21
N ALA A 198 4.33 -21.28 1.30
CA ALA A 198 2.98 -21.80 1.45
C ALA A 198 2.27 -21.35 2.74
N VAL A 199 2.53 -20.10 3.16
CA VAL A 199 1.97 -19.55 4.41
C VAL A 199 0.45 -19.45 4.35
N THR A 200 -0.12 -18.97 3.24
CA THR A 200 -1.57 -18.87 3.05
C THR A 200 -1.94 -18.87 1.58
N GLY A 201 -3.14 -19.33 1.28
CA GLY A 201 -3.82 -19.10 0.01
C GLY A 201 -4.60 -17.78 0.03
N ALA A 202 -5.08 -17.33 -1.12
CA ALA A 202 -5.85 -16.10 -1.22
C ALA A 202 -6.84 -16.11 -2.37
N GLN A 203 -7.94 -15.37 -2.21
CA GLN A 203 -9.01 -15.23 -3.20
C GLN A 203 -9.51 -13.79 -3.22
N CYS A 204 -9.71 -13.22 -4.41
CA CYS A 204 -10.45 -11.96 -4.53
C CYS A 204 -11.95 -12.23 -4.43
N LEU A 205 -12.61 -11.73 -3.40
CA LEU A 205 -14.04 -11.87 -3.18
C LEU A 205 -14.62 -10.56 -2.65
N ASN A 206 -15.67 -10.07 -3.30
CA ASN A 206 -16.33 -8.81 -2.92
C ASN A 206 -15.36 -7.63 -2.74
N SER A 207 -14.50 -7.42 -3.74
CA SER A 207 -13.46 -6.37 -3.75
C SER A 207 -12.39 -6.48 -2.64
N GLN A 208 -12.27 -7.64 -1.99
CA GLN A 208 -11.28 -7.89 -0.94
C GLN A 208 -10.44 -9.10 -1.28
N LEU A 209 -9.21 -9.10 -0.82
CA LEU A 209 -8.33 -10.26 -0.82
C LEU A 209 -8.59 -11.08 0.45
N ILE A 210 -9.43 -12.10 0.34
CA ILE A 210 -9.68 -13.02 1.44
C ILE A 210 -8.53 -14.00 1.53
N VAL A 211 -7.88 -14.05 2.68
CA VAL A 211 -6.86 -15.02 3.01
C VAL A 211 -7.46 -16.18 3.79
N GLU A 212 -6.98 -17.37 3.50
CA GLU A 212 -7.37 -18.59 4.19
C GLU A 212 -6.60 -18.76 5.51
N GLU A 213 -6.63 -19.96 6.03
CA GLU A 213 -5.85 -20.36 7.19
C GLU A 213 -4.37 -20.06 7.00
N ILE A 214 -3.76 -19.45 7.99
CA ILE A 214 -2.33 -19.15 7.98
C ILE A 214 -1.57 -20.36 8.52
N ASN A 215 -0.77 -20.97 7.65
CA ASN A 215 0.06 -22.15 7.95
C ASN A 215 1.43 -21.74 8.51
N SER A 216 1.44 -20.93 9.56
CA SER A 216 2.67 -20.47 10.19
C SER A 216 2.41 -19.99 11.60
N ASP A 217 3.35 -20.26 12.50
CA ASP A 217 3.34 -19.72 13.87
C ASP A 217 3.90 -18.29 13.95
N ASN A 218 4.50 -17.81 12.86
CA ASN A 218 5.17 -16.49 12.80
C ASN A 218 4.29 -15.39 12.22
N PHE A 219 3.13 -15.74 11.67
CA PHE A 219 2.17 -14.79 11.12
C PHE A 219 0.79 -15.01 11.74
N THR A 220 0.10 -13.92 12.02
CA THR A 220 -1.29 -13.96 12.48
C THR A 220 -2.10 -12.92 11.73
N LEU A 221 -3.37 -13.24 11.46
CA LEU A 221 -4.34 -12.22 11.09
C LEU A 221 -4.64 -11.39 12.34
N MET A 222 -4.24 -10.14 12.33
CA MET A 222 -4.66 -9.20 13.38
C MET A 222 -6.10 -8.78 13.10
N PRO A 223 -7.08 -9.16 13.91
CA PRO A 223 -8.38 -8.56 13.80
C PRO A 223 -8.22 -7.06 14.14
N PHE A 224 -8.60 -6.16 13.22
CA PHE A 224 -8.87 -4.79 13.59
C PHE A 224 -10.14 -4.80 14.45
N GLY A 225 -9.98 -5.13 15.72
CA GLY A 225 -11.01 -4.92 16.72
C GLY A 225 -10.92 -3.49 17.24
N PRO A 226 -12.04 -2.92 17.71
CA PRO A 226 -11.98 -1.68 18.47
C PRO A 226 -11.11 -1.95 19.70
N GLY A 227 -9.93 -1.33 19.75
CA GLY A 227 -9.13 -1.21 20.95
C GLY A 227 -9.75 -0.18 21.86
#